data_104340b627579d103c96aae6831b1329
#
_entry.id   104340b627579d103c96aae6831b1329
#
_cell.length_a   1.000
_cell.length_b   1.000
_cell.length_c   1.000
_cell.angle_alpha   90.00
_cell.angle_beta   90.00
_cell.angle_gamma   90.00
#
_symmetry.space_group_name_H-M   'P 1'
#
loop_
_entity.id
_entity.type
_entity.pdbx_description
1 polymer ?
#
loop_
_entity_poly.entity_id
_entity_poly.type
_entity_poly.pdbx_seq_one_letter_code
_entity_poly.pdbx_strand_id
1 'polypeptide(L)' 'MKYKELDVVVLDKELPDHDLRRGDLGTVVHVYEPNGLEVEFVTASGRTEALVTLAVGDVRPVVDTDLISVRPFRRSA' A
#
# COMPACT_ATOMS: atom_id res chain seq x y z
N MET A 1 -3.19 -17.65 -3.81
CA MET A 1 -2.94 -16.31 -3.21
C MET A 1 -4.18 -15.43 -3.41
N LYS A 2 -4.57 -14.73 -2.38
CA LYS A 2 -5.73 -13.85 -2.40
C LYS A 2 -5.53 -12.62 -3.30
N TYR A 3 -4.31 -12.15 -3.39
CA TYR A 3 -3.97 -10.96 -4.17
C TYR A 3 -3.21 -11.32 -5.43
N LYS A 4 -3.26 -10.43 -6.42
CA LYS A 4 -2.52 -10.57 -7.66
C LYS A 4 -1.91 -9.23 -8.05
N GLU A 5 -1.01 -9.24 -8.99
CA GLU A 5 -0.39 -8.02 -9.51
C GLU A 5 -1.44 -7.05 -10.01
N LEU A 6 -1.21 -5.78 -9.73
CA LEU A 6 -2.06 -4.63 -10.05
C LEU A 6 -3.28 -4.47 -9.15
N ASP A 7 -3.50 -5.37 -8.19
CA ASP A 7 -4.55 -5.14 -7.20
C ASP A 7 -4.22 -3.90 -6.38
N VAL A 8 -5.23 -3.07 -6.15
CA VAL A 8 -5.12 -1.93 -5.24
C VAL A 8 -5.47 -2.42 -3.84
N VAL A 9 -4.64 -2.06 -2.87
CA VAL A 9 -4.83 -2.48 -1.49
C VAL A 9 -4.75 -1.28 -0.56
N VAL A 10 -5.35 -1.42 0.62
CA VAL A 10 -5.29 -0.42 1.67
C VAL A 10 -4.30 -0.90 2.72
N LEU A 11 -3.35 -0.05 3.07
CA LEU A 11 -2.41 -0.35 4.15
C LEU A 11 -3.17 -0.41 5.47
N ASP A 12 -3.00 -1.49 6.21
CA ASP A 12 -3.77 -1.74 7.43
C ASP A 12 -2.91 -1.65 8.69
N LYS A 13 -1.82 -0.93 8.61
CA LYS A 13 -0.94 -0.66 9.74
C LYS A 13 -0.13 0.60 9.47
N GLU A 14 0.50 1.14 10.50
CA GLU A 14 1.44 2.25 10.36
C GLU A 14 2.80 1.72 9.94
N LEU A 15 3.45 2.44 9.03
CA LEU A 15 4.83 2.16 8.61
C LEU A 15 5.64 3.44 8.77
N PRO A 16 6.00 3.81 10.01
CA PRO A 16 6.65 5.10 10.24
C PRO A 16 8.01 5.25 9.57
N ASP A 17 8.72 4.15 9.35
CA ASP A 17 10.02 4.21 8.65
C ASP A 17 9.86 4.64 7.18
N HIS A 18 8.66 4.53 6.63
CA HIS A 18 8.36 4.91 5.25
C HIS A 18 7.44 6.12 5.18
N ASP A 19 7.11 6.74 6.31
CA ASP A 19 6.13 7.83 6.39
C ASP A 19 4.76 7.44 5.84
N LEU A 20 4.43 6.17 5.94
CA LEU A 20 3.16 5.63 5.48
C LEU A 20 2.25 5.38 6.68
N ARG A 21 0.95 5.52 6.44
CA ARG A 21 -0.08 5.42 7.48
C ARG A 21 -1.13 4.40 7.11
N ARG A 22 -1.76 3.85 8.13
CA ARG A 22 -2.96 3.04 7.92
C ARG A 22 -3.95 3.85 7.08
N GLY A 23 -4.50 3.21 6.05
CA GLY A 23 -5.42 3.85 5.13
C GLY A 23 -4.79 4.31 3.83
N ASP A 24 -3.47 4.34 3.73
CA ASP A 24 -2.82 4.69 2.47
C ASP A 24 -3.06 3.61 1.43
N LEU A 25 -3.29 4.03 0.19
CA LEU A 25 -3.50 3.12 -0.93
C LEU A 25 -2.18 2.74 -1.57
N GLY A 26 -2.04 1.47 -1.89
CA GLY A 26 -0.90 0.97 -2.64
C GLY A 26 -1.34 0.01 -3.71
N THR A 27 -0.42 -0.35 -4.58
CA THR A 27 -0.67 -1.30 -5.66
C THR A 27 0.28 -2.47 -5.54
N VAL A 28 -0.25 -3.68 -5.62
CA VAL A 28 0.56 -4.90 -5.61
C VAL A 28 1.33 -4.96 -6.92
N VAL A 29 2.66 -5.01 -6.84
CA VAL A 29 3.52 -5.11 -8.02
C VAL A 29 4.17 -6.48 -8.15
N HIS A 30 4.20 -7.26 -7.06
CA HIS A 30 4.67 -8.64 -7.11
C HIS A 30 4.08 -9.43 -5.94
N VAL A 31 3.87 -10.71 -6.18
CA VAL A 31 3.36 -11.63 -5.16
C VAL A 31 4.47 -12.64 -4.83
N TYR A 32 4.80 -12.75 -3.56
CA TYR A 32 5.73 -13.74 -3.05
C TYR A 32 4.93 -14.82 -2.31
N GLU A 33 4.77 -15.96 -2.95
CA GLU A 33 4.04 -17.05 -2.30
C GLU A 33 4.80 -17.53 -1.06
N PRO A 34 4.12 -17.92 0.01
CA PRO A 34 2.64 -17.99 0.13
C PRO A 34 1.99 -16.72 0.70
N ASN A 35 2.74 -15.83 1.36
CA ASN A 35 2.15 -14.80 2.22
C ASN A 35 2.70 -13.39 1.99
N GLY A 36 3.57 -13.17 1.02
CA GLY A 36 4.26 -11.89 0.84
C GLY A 36 3.78 -11.11 -0.35
N LEU A 37 3.88 -9.79 -0.25
CA LEU A 37 3.51 -8.88 -1.33
C LEU A 37 4.56 -7.81 -1.43
N GLU A 38 4.85 -7.38 -2.66
CA GLU A 38 5.57 -6.14 -2.90
C GLU A 38 4.53 -5.10 -3.28
N VAL A 39 4.49 -4.00 -2.53
CA VAL A 39 3.45 -2.99 -2.69
C VAL A 39 4.10 -1.65 -2.96
N GLU A 40 3.62 -0.98 -4.00
CA GLU A 40 4.11 0.33 -4.42
C GLU A 40 3.14 1.41 -3.96
N PHE A 41 3.69 2.47 -3.35
CA PHE A 41 2.93 3.65 -2.93
C PHE A 41 3.42 4.83 -3.76
N VAL A 42 2.48 5.49 -4.46
CA VAL A 42 2.81 6.56 -5.40
C VAL A 42 2.06 7.83 -5.05
N THR A 43 2.66 8.97 -5.41
CA THR A 43 1.98 10.27 -5.33
C THR A 43 1.09 10.46 -6.55
N ALA A 44 0.26 11.50 -6.51
CA ALA A 44 -0.63 11.84 -7.62
C ALA A 44 0.12 12.13 -8.93
N SER A 45 1.38 12.55 -8.85
CA SER A 45 2.21 12.76 -10.03
C SER A 45 2.72 11.45 -10.65
N GLY A 46 2.45 10.32 -10.01
CA GLY A 46 2.94 9.02 -10.48
C GLY A 46 4.34 8.67 -9.96
N ARG A 47 4.87 9.47 -9.04
CA ARG A 47 6.19 9.23 -8.49
C ARG A 47 6.12 8.16 -7.40
N THR A 48 6.96 7.15 -7.49
CA THR A 48 7.07 6.11 -6.46
C THR A 48 7.74 6.69 -5.22
N GLU A 49 7.02 6.71 -4.11
CA GLU A 49 7.57 7.17 -2.83
C GLU A 49 8.05 6.03 -1.97
N ALA A 50 7.45 4.86 -2.09
CA ALA A 50 7.88 3.70 -1.34
C ALA A 50 7.54 2.42 -2.10
N LEU A 51 8.42 1.44 -2.01
CA LEU A 51 8.22 0.08 -2.51
C LEU A 51 8.54 -0.83 -1.34
N VAL A 52 7.53 -1.48 -0.79
CA VAL A 52 7.63 -2.14 0.51
C VAL A 52 7.20 -3.58 0.41
N THR A 53 8.00 -4.47 1.01
CA THR A 53 7.61 -5.88 1.14
C THR A 53 6.74 -6.03 2.38
N LEU A 54 5.51 -6.51 2.19
CA LEU A 54 4.53 -6.64 3.25
C LEU A 54 4.00 -8.07 3.32
N ALA A 55 3.48 -8.44 4.47
CA ALA A 55 2.70 -9.67 4.60
C ALA A 55 1.27 -9.40 4.14
N VAL A 56 0.57 -10.43 3.68
CA VAL A 56 -0.83 -10.28 3.26
C VAL A 56 -1.71 -9.73 4.37
N GLY A 57 -1.37 -9.99 5.64
CA GLY A 57 -2.12 -9.46 6.78
C GLY A 57 -1.88 -7.98 7.07
N ASP A 58 -0.91 -7.36 6.40
CA ASP A 58 -0.61 -5.95 6.59
C ASP A 58 -1.47 -5.04 5.73
N VAL A 59 -2.24 -5.61 4.82
CA VAL A 59 -3.11 -4.87 3.90
C VAL A 59 -4.50 -5.49 3.90
N ARG A 60 -5.46 -4.75 3.35
CA ARG A 60 -6.80 -5.26 3.09
C ARG A 60 -7.27 -4.82 1.71
N PRO A 61 -8.27 -5.49 1.12
CA PRO A 61 -8.84 -5.02 -0.15
C PRO A 61 -9.58 -3.70 0.04
N VAL A 62 -9.67 -2.91 -1.04
CA VAL A 62 -10.60 -1.79 -1.11
C VAL A 62 -12.01 -2.37 -1.25
N VAL A 63 -12.96 -1.83 -0.49
CA VAL A 63 -14.36 -2.26 -0.56
C VAL A 63 -15.25 -1.08 -0.93
N ASP A 64 -16.49 -1.39 -1.34
CA ASP A 64 -17.41 -0.39 -1.90
C ASP A 64 -17.72 0.77 -0.96
N THR A 65 -17.63 0.55 0.33
CA THR A 65 -17.94 1.56 1.34
C THR A 65 -16.74 2.42 1.73
N ASP A 66 -15.57 2.16 1.17
CA ASP A 66 -14.40 2.98 1.48
C ASP A 66 -14.51 4.36 0.87
N LEU A 67 -14.17 5.36 1.65
CA LEU A 67 -13.96 6.70 1.13
C LEU A 67 -12.53 6.80 0.66
N ILE A 68 -12.35 7.28 -0.57
CA ILE A 68 -11.02 7.53 -1.11
C ILE A 68 -10.64 8.96 -0.71
N SER A 69 -9.63 9.08 0.13
CA SER A 69 -9.22 10.38 0.65
C SER A 69 -7.77 10.68 0.31
N VAL A 70 -7.42 11.95 0.44
CA VAL A 70 -6.12 12.46 0.02
C VAL A 70 -5.43 13.11 1.21
N ARG A 71 -4.13 12.83 1.36
CA ARG A 71 -3.28 13.54 2.30
C ARG A 71 -1.97 13.92 1.62
N PRO A 72 -1.36 15.03 2.00
CA PRO A 72 -0.02 15.32 1.49
C PRO A 72 0.96 14.28 2.04
N PHE A 73 1.84 13.79 1.17
CA PHE A 73 2.94 12.94 1.62
C PHE A 73 4.06 13.86 2.11
N ARG A 74 4.49 13.63 3.35
CA ARG A 74 5.59 14.40 3.93
C ARG A 74 6.62 13.44 4.45
N ARG A 75 7.79 13.50 3.84
CA ARG A 75 8.90 12.66 4.26
C ARG A 75 9.52 13.23 5.52
N SER A 76 9.76 12.38 6.52
CA SER A 76 10.47 12.77 7.72
C SER A 76 11.92 13.11 7.38
N ALA A 77 12.43 14.16 7.98
CA ALA A 77 13.79 14.61 7.74
C ALA A 77 14.83 13.63 8.28
#